data_b77b93f84f0ffad438e37fd6c0ec8ffa
#
_entry.id   b77b93f84f0ffad438e37fd6c0ec8ffa
#
_cell.length_a   1.000
_cell.length_b   1.000
_cell.length_c   1.000
_cell.angle_alpha   90.00
_cell.angle_beta   90.00
_cell.angle_gamma   90.00
#
_symmetry.space_group_name_H-M   'P 1'
#
loop_
_entity.id
_entity.type
_entity.pdbx_description
1 polymer ?
#
loop_
_entity_poly.entity_id
_entity_poly.type
_entity_poly.pdbx_seq_one_letter_code
_entity_poly.pdbx_strand_id
1 'polypeptide(L)'
;DLHSFPTRRSSDLWSWNESERLAENRFTNIIMYAIVEINGQQFKVEQGMKLYVHHIKDVEAGKTVEFDKVLLVDKEGAVTVGAPTVEGAKVVVEVVNPLVKGDKVIVFKMKRRKDYRKKNGHRAQFTQVEVKQVIA
;
A
#
# COMPACT_ATOMS: atom_id res chain seq x y z
N ASP A 1 9.43 13.40 64.47
CA ASP A 1 8.44 13.48 63.41
C ASP A 1 9.02 13.00 62.07
N LEU A 2 9.00 11.69 61.89
CA LEU A 2 9.39 11.04 60.66
C LEU A 2 8.17 10.96 59.75
N HIS A 3 8.06 11.87 58.81
CA HIS A 3 7.11 11.73 57.71
C HIS A 3 7.64 10.66 56.74
N SER A 4 7.18 9.44 56.90
CA SER A 4 7.39 8.40 55.94
C SER A 4 6.49 8.67 54.73
N PHE A 5 7.06 9.09 53.63
CA PHE A 5 6.39 9.13 52.34
C PHE A 5 6.14 7.66 51.88
N PRO A 6 4.94 7.28 51.49
CA PRO A 6 4.72 5.98 50.90
C PRO A 6 5.49 5.92 49.59
N THR A 7 6.56 5.15 49.56
CA THR A 7 7.23 4.79 48.33
C THR A 7 6.27 3.93 47.51
N ARG A 8 5.65 4.53 46.52
CA ARG A 8 4.95 3.77 45.48
C ARG A 8 5.95 2.86 44.81
N ARG A 9 5.77 1.58 44.99
CA ARG A 9 6.58 0.57 44.28
C ARG A 9 6.31 0.80 42.79
N SER A 10 7.40 0.92 42.05
CA SER A 10 7.41 1.07 40.57
C SER A 10 6.80 -0.11 39.80
N SER A 11 6.34 -1.14 40.52
CA SER A 11 5.72 -2.32 39.93
C SER A 11 4.27 -2.11 39.48
N ASP A 12 3.59 -1.05 39.96
CA ASP A 12 2.17 -0.83 39.65
C ASP A 12 1.96 0.00 38.37
N LEU A 13 3.03 0.55 37.82
CA LEU A 13 2.98 1.36 36.57
C LEU A 13 3.03 0.51 35.29
N TRP A 14 3.33 -0.79 35.41
CA TRP A 14 3.54 -1.67 34.25
C TRP A 14 2.36 -2.60 33.95
N SER A 15 1.36 -2.68 34.84
CA SER A 15 0.25 -3.62 34.70
C SER A 15 -0.89 -3.13 33.77
N TRP A 16 -0.86 -1.87 33.37
CA TRP A 16 -1.96 -1.28 32.59
C TRP A 16 -1.93 -1.58 31.10
N ASN A 17 -0.81 -2.01 30.57
CA ASN A 17 -0.62 -2.04 29.11
C ASN A 17 -0.60 -3.45 28.49
N GLU A 18 -0.59 -4.49 29.28
CA GLU A 18 -0.42 -5.83 28.71
C GLU A 18 -1.73 -6.37 28.13
N SER A 19 -2.85 -6.11 28.78
CA SER A 19 -4.17 -6.48 28.28
C SER A 19 -4.61 -5.63 27.10
N GLU A 20 -4.27 -4.34 27.08
CA GLU A 20 -4.54 -3.44 25.95
C GLU A 20 -3.61 -3.72 24.77
N ARG A 21 -2.33 -3.99 25.01
CA ARG A 21 -1.40 -4.43 23.95
C ARG A 21 -1.79 -5.77 23.33
N LEU A 22 -2.30 -6.68 24.13
CA LEU A 22 -2.81 -7.97 23.64
C LEU A 22 -4.13 -7.82 22.88
N ALA A 23 -4.95 -6.83 23.25
CA ALA A 23 -6.17 -6.51 22.51
C ALA A 23 -5.85 -5.82 21.18
N GLU A 24 -4.93 -4.86 21.15
CA GLU A 24 -4.48 -4.22 19.92
C GLU A 24 -3.77 -5.21 18.99
N ASN A 25 -2.93 -6.10 19.52
CA ASN A 25 -2.28 -7.15 18.73
C ASN A 25 -3.25 -8.22 18.21
N ARG A 26 -4.40 -8.41 18.83
CA ARG A 26 -5.42 -9.33 18.29
C ARG A 26 -6.15 -8.75 17.08
N PHE A 27 -6.26 -7.42 16.98
CA PHE A 27 -6.86 -6.77 15.82
C PHE A 27 -5.88 -6.53 14.66
N THR A 28 -4.57 -6.54 14.91
CA THR A 28 -3.55 -6.26 13.89
C THR A 28 -3.00 -7.50 13.18
N ASN A 29 -3.32 -8.70 13.64
CA ASN A 29 -2.84 -9.95 13.03
C ASN A 29 -3.85 -10.61 12.07
N ILE A 30 -4.91 -9.93 11.69
CA ILE A 30 -5.72 -10.33 10.54
C ILE A 30 -4.92 -9.93 9.30
N ILE A 31 -3.98 -10.77 8.91
CA ILE A 31 -3.26 -10.60 7.64
C ILE A 31 -4.28 -10.91 6.55
N MET A 32 -4.94 -9.86 6.08
CA MET A 32 -5.80 -9.91 4.93
C MET A 32 -5.03 -9.32 3.75
N TYR A 33 -4.74 -10.13 2.77
CA TYR A 33 -4.17 -9.65 1.54
C TYR A 33 -5.10 -9.96 0.36
N ALA A 34 -4.99 -9.17 -0.66
CA ALA A 34 -5.72 -9.37 -1.90
C ALA A 34 -4.79 -9.21 -3.10
N ILE A 35 -5.14 -9.87 -4.19
CA ILE A 35 -4.52 -9.61 -5.49
C ILE A 35 -5.54 -8.83 -6.31
N VAL A 36 -5.16 -7.62 -6.68
CA VAL A 36 -6.00 -6.69 -7.44
C VAL A 36 -5.33 -6.30 -8.75
N GLU A 37 -6.12 -6.16 -9.80
CA GLU A 37 -5.67 -5.64 -11.08
C GLU A 37 -5.91 -4.13 -11.14
N ILE A 38 -4.83 -3.38 -11.31
CA ILE A 38 -4.84 -1.92 -11.43
C ILE A 38 -4.15 -1.55 -12.75
N ASN A 39 -4.87 -0.89 -13.64
CA ASN A 39 -4.36 -0.44 -14.95
C ASN A 39 -3.65 -1.55 -15.74
N GLY A 40 -4.19 -2.76 -15.74
CA GLY A 40 -3.62 -3.90 -16.45
C GLY A 40 -2.46 -4.61 -15.75
N GLN A 41 -2.11 -4.21 -14.54
CA GLN A 41 -1.10 -4.85 -13.72
C GLN A 41 -1.70 -5.42 -12.44
N GLN A 42 -1.21 -6.58 -12.02
CA GLN A 42 -1.65 -7.25 -10.80
C GLN A 42 -0.72 -6.92 -9.65
N PHE A 43 -1.30 -6.54 -8.52
CA PHE A 43 -0.58 -6.22 -7.30
C PHE A 43 -1.11 -7.04 -6.13
N LYS A 44 -0.19 -7.57 -5.33
CA LYS A 44 -0.53 -8.06 -4.00
C LYS A 44 -0.62 -6.85 -3.07
N VAL A 45 -1.76 -6.67 -2.42
CA VAL A 45 -2.04 -5.53 -1.56
C VAL A 45 -2.44 -5.98 -0.17
N GLU A 46 -1.97 -5.26 0.81
CA GLU A 46 -2.31 -5.40 2.22
C GLU A 46 -2.76 -4.04 2.75
N GLN A 47 -3.57 -4.03 3.78
CA GLN A 47 -4.02 -2.78 4.39
C GLN A 47 -2.82 -1.94 4.91
N GLY A 48 -2.82 -0.65 4.61
CA GLY A 48 -1.74 0.27 4.97
C GLY A 48 -0.53 0.25 4.02
N MET A 49 -0.54 -0.58 2.98
CA MET A 49 0.55 -0.66 2.01
C MET A 49 0.55 0.52 1.04
N LYS A 50 1.73 1.07 0.76
CA LYS A 50 1.92 2.12 -0.25
C LYS A 50 2.48 1.51 -1.53
N LEU A 51 1.84 1.84 -2.64
CA LEU A 51 2.16 1.30 -3.96
C LEU A 51 2.37 2.42 -4.97
N TYR A 52 3.20 2.15 -5.97
CA TYR A 52 3.32 2.96 -7.17
C TYR A 52 2.64 2.22 -8.32
N VAL A 53 1.59 2.82 -8.85
CA VAL A 53 0.82 2.28 -9.97
C VAL A 53 1.01 3.17 -11.20
N HIS A 54 0.70 2.66 -12.38
CA HIS A 54 0.69 3.50 -13.57
C HIS A 54 -0.21 4.71 -13.37
N HIS A 55 0.20 5.83 -13.94
CA HIS A 55 -0.49 7.10 -13.75
C HIS A 55 -1.99 7.00 -14.02
N ILE A 56 -2.76 7.35 -12.99
CA ILE A 56 -4.22 7.44 -13.06
C ILE A 56 -4.56 8.88 -13.41
N LYS A 57 -5.25 9.09 -14.52
CA LYS A 57 -5.68 10.42 -14.96
C LYS A 57 -6.82 10.93 -14.08
N ASP A 58 -6.91 12.25 -13.97
CA ASP A 58 -8.03 12.95 -13.32
C ASP A 58 -8.20 12.63 -11.81
N VAL A 59 -7.10 12.34 -11.14
CA VAL A 59 -7.10 12.05 -9.70
C VAL A 59 -6.25 13.07 -8.97
N GLU A 60 -6.83 13.64 -7.92
CA GLU A 60 -6.16 14.60 -7.03
C GLU A 60 -5.62 13.89 -5.77
N ALA A 61 -4.65 14.53 -5.10
CA ALA A 61 -4.16 14.05 -3.82
C ALA A 61 -5.26 14.03 -2.76
N GLY A 62 -5.33 12.95 -1.99
CA GLY A 62 -6.36 12.72 -0.97
C GLY A 62 -7.67 12.14 -1.50
N LYS A 63 -7.81 11.93 -2.81
CA LYS A 63 -8.99 11.30 -3.38
C LYS A 63 -8.96 9.80 -3.20
N THR A 64 -10.10 9.24 -2.85
CA THR A 64 -10.29 7.79 -2.73
C THR A 64 -10.71 7.20 -4.06
N VAL A 65 -10.09 6.09 -4.43
CA VAL A 65 -10.40 5.31 -5.65
C VAL A 65 -10.71 3.88 -5.24
N GLU A 66 -11.74 3.31 -5.84
CA GLU A 66 -12.13 1.92 -5.62
C GLU A 66 -11.76 1.07 -6.84
N PHE A 67 -11.23 -0.12 -6.57
CA PHE A 67 -10.92 -1.12 -7.60
C PHE A 67 -11.73 -2.39 -7.33
N ASP A 68 -12.56 -2.75 -8.31
CA ASP A 68 -13.45 -3.91 -8.22
C ASP A 68 -12.82 -5.20 -8.76
N LYS A 69 -11.75 -5.09 -9.56
CA LYS A 69 -11.08 -6.24 -10.17
C LYS A 69 -10.16 -6.95 -9.18
N VAL A 70 -10.73 -7.60 -8.20
CA VAL A 70 -10.00 -8.40 -7.22
C VAL A 70 -10.00 -9.85 -7.68
N LEU A 71 -8.81 -10.42 -7.87
CA LEU A 71 -8.64 -11.78 -8.40
C LEU A 71 -8.61 -12.82 -7.29
N LEU A 72 -8.05 -12.47 -6.14
CA LEU A 72 -7.90 -13.36 -5.00
C LEU A 72 -7.97 -12.54 -3.71
N VAL A 73 -8.60 -13.13 -2.70
CA VAL A 73 -8.62 -12.59 -1.33
C VAL A 73 -8.26 -13.68 -0.36
N ASP A 74 -7.33 -13.41 0.51
CA ASP A 74 -7.01 -14.26 1.66
C ASP A 74 -7.46 -13.58 2.96
N LYS A 75 -8.36 -14.23 3.67
CA LYS A 75 -8.81 -13.83 5.01
C LYS A 75 -8.37 -14.90 5.99
N GLU A 76 -7.34 -14.62 6.78
CA GLU A 76 -6.90 -15.51 7.87
C GLU A 76 -6.69 -16.99 7.44
N GLY A 77 -6.12 -17.21 6.27
CA GLY A 77 -5.91 -18.55 5.72
C GLY A 77 -7.10 -19.11 4.93
N ALA A 78 -8.24 -18.43 4.89
CA ALA A 78 -9.35 -18.75 4.01
C ALA A 78 -9.18 -18.04 2.67
N VAL A 79 -8.61 -18.73 1.69
CA VAL A 79 -8.34 -18.19 0.36
C VAL A 79 -9.57 -18.34 -0.52
N THR A 80 -10.05 -17.22 -1.06
CA THR A 80 -11.11 -17.19 -2.08
C THR A 80 -10.50 -16.78 -3.41
N VAL A 81 -10.59 -17.69 -4.38
CA VAL A 81 -10.09 -17.44 -5.74
C VAL A 81 -11.24 -17.07 -6.65
N GLY A 82 -11.10 -16.00 -7.41
CA GLY A 82 -12.10 -15.55 -8.36
C GLY A 82 -12.04 -16.32 -9.68
N ALA A 83 -13.18 -16.40 -10.37
CA ALA A 83 -13.28 -16.95 -11.71
C ALA A 83 -13.96 -15.94 -12.67
N PRO A 84 -13.28 -14.98 -13.26
CA PRO A 84 -11.91 -14.47 -13.05
C PRO A 84 -11.74 -13.54 -11.83
N THR A 85 -12.83 -12.96 -11.33
CA THR A 85 -12.83 -12.01 -10.21
C THR A 85 -13.67 -12.51 -9.04
N VAL A 86 -13.31 -12.11 -7.82
CA VAL A 86 -14.11 -12.40 -6.63
C VAL A 86 -15.29 -11.43 -6.60
N GLU A 87 -16.50 -11.95 -6.59
CA GLU A 87 -17.71 -11.14 -6.50
C GLU A 87 -17.83 -10.44 -5.13
N GLY A 88 -18.17 -9.16 -5.16
CA GLY A 88 -18.34 -8.35 -3.96
C GLY A 88 -17.03 -7.88 -3.30
N ALA A 89 -15.87 -8.30 -3.79
CA ALA A 89 -14.59 -7.83 -3.29
C ALA A 89 -14.20 -6.49 -3.92
N LYS A 90 -13.71 -5.57 -3.09
CA LYS A 90 -13.24 -4.24 -3.51
C LYS A 90 -12.00 -3.85 -2.73
N VAL A 91 -11.10 -3.14 -3.37
CA VAL A 91 -9.94 -2.52 -2.73
C VAL A 91 -10.09 -1.01 -2.79
N VAL A 92 -10.10 -0.38 -1.62
CA VAL A 92 -10.21 1.07 -1.48
C VAL A 92 -8.81 1.62 -1.23
N VAL A 93 -8.37 2.51 -2.12
CA VAL A 93 -7.07 3.16 -2.01
C VAL A 93 -7.24 4.69 -1.95
N GLU A 94 -6.36 5.33 -1.23
CA GLU A 94 -6.23 6.78 -1.20
C GLU A 94 -5.02 7.21 -2.02
N VAL A 95 -5.19 8.22 -2.84
CA VAL A 95 -4.09 8.79 -3.63
C VAL A 95 -3.26 9.70 -2.76
N VAL A 96 -2.03 9.31 -2.51
CA VAL A 96 -1.06 10.12 -1.75
C VAL A 96 -0.43 11.17 -2.66
N ASN A 97 0.03 10.74 -3.83
CA ASN A 97 0.70 11.62 -4.80
C ASN A 97 0.19 11.30 -6.21
N PRO A 98 -0.52 12.25 -6.86
CA PRO A 98 -1.14 11.98 -8.16
C PRO A 98 -0.12 11.79 -9.28
N LEU A 99 1.04 12.43 -9.18
CA LEU A 99 2.08 12.35 -10.21
C LEU A 99 3.46 12.19 -9.59
N VAL A 100 4.03 11.01 -9.72
CA VAL A 100 5.42 10.71 -9.38
C VAL A 100 6.16 10.38 -10.67
N LYS A 101 7.23 11.10 -10.93
CA LYS A 101 8.08 10.86 -12.10
C LYS A 101 9.13 9.82 -11.75
N GLY A 102 9.21 8.78 -12.54
CA GLY A 102 10.25 7.76 -12.47
C GLY A 102 11.63 8.26 -12.96
N ASP A 103 12.55 7.35 -13.06
CA ASP A 103 13.90 7.65 -13.56
C ASP A 103 13.88 8.02 -15.05
N LYS A 104 14.69 9.00 -15.41
CA LYS A 104 14.83 9.38 -16.79
C LYS A 104 15.78 8.43 -17.51
N VAL A 105 15.26 7.71 -18.48
CA VAL A 105 16.04 6.83 -19.34
C VAL A 105 16.33 7.55 -20.66
N ILE A 106 17.61 7.63 -21.01
CA ILE A 106 18.06 8.25 -22.24
C ILE A 106 18.61 7.15 -23.16
N VAL A 107 18.01 7.04 -24.34
CA VAL A 107 18.49 6.16 -25.41
C VAL A 107 19.24 7.02 -26.42
N PHE A 108 20.53 6.84 -26.48
CA PHE A 108 21.40 7.52 -27.45
C PHE A 108 21.93 6.51 -28.45
N LYS A 109 21.68 6.79 -29.73
CA LYS A 109 22.18 6.00 -30.87
C LYS A 109 23.07 6.86 -31.74
N MET A 110 24.25 6.38 -32.03
CA MET A 110 25.21 7.04 -32.91
C MET A 110 25.84 6.02 -33.86
N LYS A 111 26.03 6.43 -35.11
CA LYS A 111 26.85 5.70 -36.10
C LYS A 111 28.08 6.52 -36.43
N ARG A 112 29.25 5.91 -36.30
CA ARG A 112 30.54 6.57 -36.56
C ARG A 112 30.63 7.00 -38.03
N ARG A 113 31.06 8.24 -38.28
CA ARG A 113 31.27 8.83 -39.62
C ARG A 113 30.05 8.89 -40.55
N LYS A 114 28.83 8.81 -40.03
CA LYS A 114 27.60 8.82 -40.84
C LYS A 114 26.59 9.90 -40.44
N ASP A 115 27.00 10.90 -39.65
CA ASP A 115 26.15 11.98 -39.15
C ASP A 115 24.83 11.50 -38.48
N TYR A 116 24.79 10.22 -38.12
CA TYR A 116 23.62 9.63 -37.48
C TYR A 116 23.73 9.75 -35.95
N ARG A 117 22.89 10.57 -35.36
CA ARG A 117 22.76 10.73 -33.92
C ARG A 117 21.28 10.85 -33.55
N LYS A 118 20.78 9.93 -32.75
CA LYS A 118 19.42 9.99 -32.23
C LYS A 118 19.46 9.87 -30.72
N LYS A 119 18.80 10.81 -30.02
CA LYS A 119 18.65 10.82 -28.59
C LYS A 119 17.18 10.88 -28.26
N ASN A 120 16.67 9.84 -27.58
CA ASN A 120 15.32 9.78 -27.08
C ASN A 120 15.35 9.67 -25.56
N GLY A 121 14.59 10.51 -24.90
CA GLY A 121 14.39 10.45 -23.46
C GLY A 121 13.01 9.88 -23.13
N HIS A 122 12.94 9.01 -22.16
CA HIS A 122 11.68 8.50 -21.59
C HIS A 122 11.71 8.64 -20.09
N ARG A 123 10.61 9.10 -19.52
CA ARG A 123 10.40 9.18 -18.08
C ARG A 123 9.01 8.68 -17.75
N ALA A 124 8.94 7.55 -17.05
CA ALA A 124 7.67 6.96 -16.64
C ALA A 124 6.94 7.86 -15.63
N GLN A 125 5.63 7.86 -15.70
CA GLN A 125 4.76 8.56 -14.76
C GLN A 125 4.00 7.53 -13.92
N PHE A 126 3.99 7.73 -12.62
CA PHE A 126 3.33 6.88 -11.66
C PHE A 126 2.40 7.70 -10.77
N THR A 127 1.45 7.02 -10.15
CA THR A 127 0.63 7.56 -9.06
C THR A 127 0.95 6.77 -7.80
N GLN A 128 1.24 7.45 -6.69
CA GLN A 128 1.44 6.81 -5.40
C GLN A 128 0.10 6.70 -4.69
N VAL A 129 -0.26 5.49 -4.33
CA VAL A 129 -1.50 5.18 -3.62
C VAL A 129 -1.22 4.45 -2.31
N GLU A 130 -2.07 4.63 -1.33
CA GLU A 130 -2.06 3.90 -0.08
C GLU A 130 -3.33 3.08 0.05
N VAL A 131 -3.20 1.80 0.35
CA VAL A 131 -4.35 0.91 0.55
C VAL A 131 -4.97 1.20 1.91
N LYS A 132 -6.20 1.71 1.92
CA LYS A 132 -6.93 1.99 3.16
C LYS A 132 -7.68 0.78 3.66
N GLN A 133 -8.39 0.11 2.77
CA GLN A 133 -9.23 -1.01 3.14
C GLN A 133 -9.35 -2.03 2.01
N VAL A 134 -9.38 -3.29 2.39
CA VAL A 134 -9.74 -4.41 1.53
C VAL A 134 -11.10 -4.93 1.99
N ILE A 135 -12.10 -4.86 1.12
CA ILE A 135 -13.46 -5.33 1.37
C ILE A 135 -13.63 -6.64 0.60
N ALA A 136 -14.09 -7.62 1.28
CA ALA A 136 -14.37 -8.91 0.64
C ALA A 136 -15.55 -9.61 1.28
#